data_9507997fc37e57bf9a718bdb4206644c
#
_entry.id   9507997fc37e57bf9a718bdb4206644c
#
_cell.length_a   1.000
_cell.length_b   1.000
_cell.length_c   1.000
_cell.angle_alpha   90.00
_cell.angle_beta   90.00
_cell.angle_gamma   90.00
#
_symmetry.space_group_name_H-M   'P 1'
#
loop_
_entity.id
_entity.type
_entity.pdbx_description
1 polymer ?
#
loop_
_entity_poly.entity_id
_entity_poly.type
_entity_poly.pdbx_seq_one_letter_code
_entity_poly.pdbx_strand_id
1 'polypeptide(L)'
;MESYIDKLKNCGKNVCVYGMGNGAEKIIRHLNSHGIQISGVFASDNFVRGQSFLGMRVLTEAQAEALYGDFACVSAFALRGEDCDIFRRMAKRRLFFAPNLPPYGEGCIDLPYIERESAKIAEVRAILADESSKKLFDSLLEYDVTADIDAIYVDSSVPDGWYGRTGAYIDAGAYDGDTAEEYILRSGACGAIYAFEPDAGNYKKLCARMRKYPNARCVNAACGDVDGK
;
A
#
# COMPACT_ATOMS: atom_id res chain seq x y z
N MET A 1 4.95 14.64 17.16
CA MET A 1 4.56 14.38 15.74
C MET A 1 3.13 14.83 15.57
N GLU A 2 2.78 15.55 14.52
CA GLU A 2 1.40 15.99 14.24
C GLU A 2 0.79 15.04 13.21
N SER A 3 -0.41 14.52 13.49
CA SER A 3 -1.07 13.57 12.59
C SER A 3 -1.60 14.26 11.32
N TYR A 4 -1.73 13.49 10.22
CA TYR A 4 -2.36 14.04 9.01
C TYR A 4 -3.82 14.45 9.25
N ILE A 5 -4.51 13.81 10.17
CA ILE A 5 -5.87 14.16 10.59
C ILE A 5 -5.89 15.55 11.23
N ASP A 6 -4.95 15.86 12.14
CA ASP A 6 -4.86 17.17 12.78
C ASP A 6 -4.49 18.25 11.76
N LYS A 7 -3.54 17.95 10.87
CA LYS A 7 -3.18 18.86 9.76
C LYS A 7 -4.38 19.16 8.86
N LEU A 8 -5.19 18.16 8.52
CA LEU A 8 -6.41 18.35 7.74
C LEU A 8 -7.44 19.21 8.47
N LYS A 9 -7.67 18.98 9.76
CA LYS A 9 -8.60 19.79 10.57
C LYS A 9 -8.18 21.25 10.67
N ASN A 10 -6.89 21.50 10.75
CA ASN A 10 -6.33 22.82 10.98
C ASN A 10 -6.00 23.60 9.69
N CYS A 11 -6.03 22.95 8.52
CA CYS A 11 -5.56 23.58 7.28
C CYS A 11 -6.53 24.66 6.71
N GLY A 12 -7.78 24.67 7.13
CA GLY A 12 -8.79 25.63 6.63
C GLY A 12 -9.11 25.50 5.13
N LYS A 13 -8.74 24.39 4.49
CA LYS A 13 -8.94 24.14 3.05
C LYS A 13 -10.06 23.14 2.80
N ASN A 14 -10.62 23.19 1.60
CA ASN A 14 -11.43 22.10 1.09
C ASN A 14 -10.61 20.80 1.09
N VAL A 15 -11.22 19.65 1.39
CA VAL A 15 -10.56 18.34 1.37
C VAL A 15 -11.11 17.55 0.20
N CYS A 16 -10.26 17.16 -0.73
CA CYS A 16 -10.62 16.34 -1.88
C CYS A 16 -9.91 14.98 -1.83
N VAL A 17 -10.63 13.93 -2.23
CA VAL A 17 -10.08 12.58 -2.31
C VAL A 17 -9.65 12.28 -3.74
N TYR A 18 -8.41 11.83 -3.91
CA TYR A 18 -7.85 11.43 -5.19
C TYR A 18 -8.00 9.93 -5.38
N GLY A 19 -8.88 9.54 -6.26
CA GLY A 19 -9.23 8.16 -6.57
C GLY A 19 -10.68 7.82 -6.23
N MET A 20 -11.13 6.64 -6.67
CA MET A 20 -12.48 6.11 -6.46
C MET A 20 -12.40 4.59 -6.31
N GLY A 21 -13.47 3.99 -5.76
CA GLY A 21 -13.53 2.56 -5.46
C GLY A 21 -13.39 2.27 -3.97
N ASN A 22 -13.09 1.02 -3.63
CA ASN A 22 -13.10 0.56 -2.23
C ASN A 22 -12.13 1.34 -1.32
N GLY A 23 -10.94 1.70 -1.82
CA GLY A 23 -9.99 2.53 -1.07
C GLY A 23 -10.56 3.90 -0.74
N ALA A 24 -11.23 4.55 -1.69
CA ALA A 24 -11.85 5.85 -1.49
C ALA A 24 -13.01 5.78 -0.50
N GLU A 25 -13.83 4.73 -0.52
CA GLU A 25 -14.90 4.53 0.47
C GLU A 25 -14.35 4.42 1.88
N LYS A 26 -13.29 3.66 2.07
CA LYS A 26 -12.62 3.49 3.37
C LYS A 26 -12.04 4.83 3.87
N ILE A 27 -11.33 5.55 3.01
CA ILE A 27 -10.75 6.86 3.35
C ILE A 27 -11.83 7.87 3.71
N ILE A 28 -12.88 7.97 2.91
CA ILE A 28 -13.98 8.90 3.19
C ILE A 28 -14.66 8.55 4.52
N ARG A 29 -14.91 7.27 4.79
CA ARG A 29 -15.47 6.83 6.08
C ARG A 29 -14.54 7.18 7.23
N HIS A 30 -13.24 6.95 7.09
CA HIS A 30 -12.24 7.29 8.09
C HIS A 30 -12.18 8.79 8.35
N LEU A 31 -12.13 9.63 7.32
CA LEU A 31 -12.16 11.09 7.47
C LEU A 31 -13.43 11.57 8.16
N ASN A 32 -14.59 11.05 7.75
CA ASN A 32 -15.88 11.38 8.35
C ASN A 32 -15.95 11.00 9.84
N SER A 33 -15.38 9.86 10.25
CA SER A 33 -15.32 9.44 11.66
C SER A 33 -14.50 10.41 12.52
N HIS A 34 -13.59 11.16 11.91
CA HIS A 34 -12.81 12.22 12.55
C HIS A 34 -13.42 13.64 12.38
N GLY A 35 -14.65 13.72 11.84
CA GLY A 35 -15.35 14.99 11.63
C GLY A 35 -14.85 15.79 10.43
N ILE A 36 -14.07 15.18 9.53
CA ILE A 36 -13.57 15.82 8.31
C ILE A 36 -14.50 15.43 7.16
N GLN A 37 -15.26 16.42 6.67
CA GLN A 37 -16.12 16.23 5.49
C GLN A 37 -15.32 16.54 4.22
N ILE A 38 -15.44 15.65 3.23
CA ILE A 38 -14.81 15.86 1.94
C ILE A 38 -15.66 16.79 1.07
N SER A 39 -14.99 17.65 0.31
CA SER A 39 -15.62 18.58 -0.64
C SER A 39 -15.84 17.94 -2.00
N GLY A 40 -14.99 17.00 -2.40
CA GLY A 40 -15.10 16.36 -3.70
C GLY A 40 -14.19 15.15 -3.90
N VAL A 41 -14.43 14.46 -5.00
CA VAL A 41 -13.62 13.32 -5.47
C VAL A 41 -13.13 13.64 -6.88
N PHE A 42 -11.85 13.39 -7.12
CA PHE A 42 -11.27 13.52 -8.45
C PHE A 42 -10.39 12.32 -8.81
N ALA A 43 -10.13 12.15 -10.09
CA ALA A 43 -9.30 11.07 -10.62
C ALA A 43 -8.43 11.60 -11.77
N SER A 44 -7.43 10.80 -12.17
CA SER A 44 -6.66 11.07 -13.38
C SER A 44 -7.59 11.11 -14.61
N ASP A 45 -7.30 11.97 -15.57
CA ASP A 45 -8.18 12.31 -16.70
C ASP A 45 -8.70 11.08 -17.46
N ASN A 46 -7.85 10.07 -17.64
CA ASN A 46 -8.21 8.82 -18.32
C ASN A 46 -9.31 7.99 -17.59
N PHE A 47 -9.54 8.29 -16.32
CA PHE A 47 -10.54 7.61 -15.49
C PHE A 47 -11.82 8.43 -15.29
N VAL A 48 -11.86 9.70 -15.75
CA VAL A 48 -13.03 10.57 -15.63
C VAL A 48 -13.91 10.42 -16.87
N ARG A 49 -15.12 9.87 -16.66
CA ARG A 49 -16.10 9.58 -17.74
C ARG A 49 -17.46 10.19 -17.46
N GLY A 50 -17.53 11.22 -16.60
CA GLY A 50 -18.79 11.83 -16.17
C GLY A 50 -19.56 11.03 -15.11
N GLN A 51 -18.97 9.98 -14.56
CA GLN A 51 -19.56 9.14 -13.51
C GLN A 51 -19.67 9.88 -12.17
N SER A 52 -20.50 9.32 -11.30
CA SER A 52 -20.60 9.72 -9.90
C SER A 52 -20.01 8.63 -8.98
N PHE A 53 -19.46 9.06 -7.85
CA PHE A 53 -18.98 8.20 -6.80
C PHE A 53 -19.53 8.69 -5.44
N LEU A 54 -20.26 7.85 -4.73
CA LEU A 54 -20.96 8.19 -3.47
C LEU A 54 -21.82 9.48 -3.59
N GLY A 55 -22.52 9.64 -4.71
CA GLY A 55 -23.37 10.81 -4.99
C GLY A 55 -22.64 12.06 -5.44
N MET A 56 -21.31 12.10 -5.43
CA MET A 56 -20.49 13.20 -5.92
C MET A 56 -20.05 12.94 -7.36
N ARG A 57 -20.07 13.98 -8.20
CA ARG A 57 -19.48 13.89 -9.53
C ARG A 57 -17.96 13.73 -9.42
N VAL A 58 -17.40 12.75 -10.14
CA VAL A 58 -15.96 12.57 -10.24
C VAL A 58 -15.39 13.63 -11.18
N LEU A 59 -14.43 14.39 -10.69
CA LEU A 59 -13.80 15.52 -11.39
C LEU A 59 -12.42 15.12 -11.93
N THR A 60 -11.93 15.83 -12.93
CA THR A 60 -10.49 15.88 -13.22
C THR A 60 -9.78 16.75 -12.19
N GLU A 61 -8.44 16.68 -12.11
CA GLU A 61 -7.66 17.55 -11.22
C GLU A 61 -7.92 19.03 -11.55
N ALA A 62 -7.93 19.38 -12.84
CA ALA A 62 -8.19 20.77 -13.28
C ALA A 62 -9.61 21.25 -12.93
N GLN A 63 -10.62 20.36 -13.02
CA GLN A 63 -11.98 20.70 -12.60
C GLN A 63 -12.07 20.88 -11.09
N ALA A 64 -11.37 20.06 -10.31
CA ALA A 64 -11.32 20.20 -8.86
C ALA A 64 -10.63 21.52 -8.46
N GLU A 65 -9.53 21.89 -9.11
CA GLU A 65 -8.86 23.17 -8.90
C GLU A 65 -9.76 24.38 -9.24
N ALA A 66 -10.48 24.29 -10.36
CA ALA A 66 -11.41 25.37 -10.75
C ALA A 66 -12.58 25.54 -9.76
N LEU A 67 -13.04 24.44 -9.13
CA LEU A 67 -14.19 24.46 -8.23
C LEU A 67 -13.81 24.78 -6.78
N TYR A 68 -12.71 24.22 -6.29
CA TYR A 68 -12.33 24.27 -4.88
C TYR A 68 -11.10 25.14 -4.59
N GLY A 69 -10.44 25.65 -5.62
CA GLY A 69 -9.21 26.43 -5.48
C GLY A 69 -8.04 25.57 -4.97
N ASP A 70 -7.28 26.12 -4.01
CA ASP A 70 -6.23 25.37 -3.31
C ASP A 70 -6.84 24.49 -2.23
N PHE A 71 -6.91 23.21 -2.49
CA PHE A 71 -7.49 22.19 -1.61
C PHE A 71 -6.42 21.23 -1.05
N ALA A 72 -6.70 20.63 0.11
CA ALA A 72 -5.94 19.50 0.63
C ALA A 72 -6.38 18.21 -0.07
N CYS A 73 -5.42 17.37 -0.44
CA CYS A 73 -5.65 16.15 -1.19
C CYS A 73 -5.31 14.91 -0.35
N VAL A 74 -6.21 13.93 -0.33
CA VAL A 74 -5.98 12.63 0.30
C VAL A 74 -6.05 11.54 -0.76
N SER A 75 -4.97 10.77 -0.94
CA SER A 75 -4.92 9.67 -1.89
C SER A 75 -5.73 8.47 -1.41
N ALA A 76 -6.44 7.82 -2.32
CA ALA A 76 -7.31 6.68 -2.04
C ALA A 76 -6.85 5.37 -2.71
N PHE A 77 -5.64 5.30 -3.16
CA PHE A 77 -5.07 4.08 -3.73
C PHE A 77 -3.76 3.71 -3.05
N ALA A 78 -3.47 2.41 -3.07
CA ALA A 78 -2.28 1.87 -2.44
C ALA A 78 -1.01 2.45 -3.06
N LEU A 79 -0.02 2.70 -2.21
CA LEU A 79 1.31 3.14 -2.63
C LEU A 79 1.98 2.01 -3.42
N ARG A 80 2.30 2.28 -4.67
CA ARG A 80 3.14 1.43 -5.53
C ARG A 80 4.31 2.26 -6.03
N GLY A 81 5.43 1.62 -6.38
CA GLY A 81 6.63 2.34 -6.82
C GLY A 81 6.38 3.39 -7.90
N GLU A 82 5.54 3.07 -8.89
CA GLU A 82 5.17 3.97 -9.98
C GLU A 82 4.31 5.16 -9.52
N ASP A 83 3.53 5.00 -8.44
CA ASP A 83 2.64 6.05 -7.91
C ASP A 83 3.41 7.09 -7.08
N CYS A 84 4.60 6.75 -6.56
CA CYS A 84 5.40 7.65 -5.74
C CYS A 84 5.71 8.99 -6.45
N ASP A 85 6.00 8.96 -7.75
CA ASP A 85 6.29 10.18 -8.51
C ASP A 85 5.04 11.06 -8.69
N ILE A 86 3.88 10.43 -8.86
CA ILE A 86 2.60 11.13 -8.90
C ILE A 86 2.35 11.80 -7.55
N PHE A 87 2.55 11.08 -6.45
CA PHE A 87 2.32 11.59 -5.09
C PHE A 87 3.28 12.73 -4.74
N ARG A 88 4.56 12.59 -5.04
CA ARG A 88 5.55 13.66 -4.84
C ARG A 88 5.23 14.91 -5.67
N ARG A 89 4.75 14.73 -6.91
CA ARG A 89 4.28 15.85 -7.74
C ARG A 89 3.07 16.55 -7.11
N MET A 90 2.11 15.78 -6.56
CA MET A 90 0.95 16.33 -5.87
C MET A 90 1.36 17.07 -4.59
N ALA A 91 2.24 16.48 -3.78
CA ALA A 91 2.75 17.06 -2.54
C ALA A 91 3.52 18.40 -2.76
N LYS A 92 4.19 18.56 -3.90
CA LYS A 92 4.85 19.82 -4.26
C LYS A 92 3.86 20.96 -4.60
N ARG A 93 2.63 20.63 -4.98
CA ARG A 93 1.63 21.59 -5.45
C ARG A 93 0.60 21.97 -4.39
N ARG A 94 0.35 21.06 -3.43
CA ARG A 94 -0.71 21.22 -2.43
C ARG A 94 -0.43 20.41 -1.17
N LEU A 95 -1.18 20.66 -0.13
CA LEU A 95 -1.19 19.77 1.04
C LEU A 95 -1.72 18.41 0.62
N PHE A 96 -0.87 17.39 0.68
CA PHE A 96 -1.13 16.06 0.17
C PHE A 96 -0.82 14.99 1.20
N PHE A 97 -1.71 14.00 1.32
CA PHE A 97 -1.57 12.86 2.22
C PHE A 97 -1.90 11.56 1.49
N ALA A 98 -1.12 10.53 1.77
CA ALA A 98 -1.33 9.18 1.25
C ALA A 98 -1.46 8.18 2.40
N PRO A 99 -2.59 8.16 3.14
CA PRO A 99 -2.73 7.34 4.33
C PRO A 99 -2.71 5.84 4.01
N ASN A 100 -2.05 5.08 4.89
CA ASN A 100 -2.02 3.63 4.83
C ASN A 100 -3.27 3.06 5.51
N LEU A 101 -4.29 2.72 4.73
CA LEU A 101 -5.45 2.03 5.24
C LEU A 101 -5.36 0.53 4.96
N PRO A 102 -5.64 -0.34 5.94
CA PRO A 102 -5.55 -1.77 5.73
C PRO A 102 -6.52 -2.22 4.63
N PRO A 103 -6.09 -3.11 3.72
CA PRO A 103 -6.96 -3.64 2.66
C PRO A 103 -8.12 -4.45 3.24
N TYR A 104 -7.90 -5.09 4.39
CA TYR A 104 -8.88 -5.90 5.12
C TYR A 104 -9.00 -5.42 6.57
N GLY A 105 -10.18 -5.58 7.16
CA GLY A 105 -10.46 -5.16 8.52
C GLY A 105 -10.69 -3.66 8.65
N GLU A 106 -10.81 -3.23 9.91
CA GLU A 106 -10.99 -1.84 10.32
C GLU A 106 -9.85 -1.45 11.28
N GLY A 107 -9.59 -0.16 11.36
CA GLY A 107 -8.57 0.42 12.22
C GLY A 107 -7.38 0.96 11.45
N CYS A 108 -6.73 1.93 12.05
CA CYS A 108 -5.52 2.55 11.55
C CYS A 108 -4.51 2.60 12.69
N ILE A 109 -3.24 2.59 12.35
CA ILE A 109 -2.19 2.96 13.29
C ILE A 109 -2.21 4.49 13.36
N ASP A 110 -2.59 5.01 14.52
CA ASP A 110 -2.65 6.43 14.83
C ASP A 110 -1.83 6.74 16.09
N LEU A 111 -1.73 8.02 16.47
CA LEU A 111 -1.01 8.40 17.69
C LEU A 111 -1.57 7.71 18.94
N PRO A 112 -2.88 7.70 19.19
CA PRO A 112 -3.45 6.96 20.33
C PRO A 112 -3.13 5.48 20.33
N TYR A 113 -3.07 4.83 19.15
CA TYR A 113 -2.64 3.44 19.04
C TYR A 113 -1.18 3.27 19.43
N ILE A 114 -0.29 4.11 18.89
CA ILE A 114 1.15 4.05 19.18
C ILE A 114 1.42 4.27 20.66
N GLU A 115 0.74 5.24 21.30
CA GLU A 115 0.87 5.50 22.73
C GLU A 115 0.42 4.31 23.58
N ARG A 116 -0.74 3.75 23.27
CA ARG A 116 -1.30 2.60 23.98
C ARG A 116 -0.45 1.34 23.86
N GLU A 117 0.07 1.07 22.67
CA GLU A 117 0.85 -0.15 22.37
C GLU A 117 2.39 0.08 22.46
N SER A 118 2.82 1.21 23.03
CA SER A 118 4.23 1.63 23.04
C SER A 118 5.20 0.57 23.56
N ALA A 119 4.79 -0.20 24.58
CA ALA A 119 5.59 -1.30 25.12
C ALA A 119 5.81 -2.42 24.09
N LYS A 120 4.74 -2.87 23.41
CA LYS A 120 4.83 -3.90 22.39
C LYS A 120 5.62 -3.41 21.15
N ILE A 121 5.42 -2.15 20.78
CA ILE A 121 6.20 -1.53 19.70
C ILE A 121 7.68 -1.55 20.02
N ALA A 122 8.06 -1.21 21.26
CA ALA A 122 9.45 -1.27 21.73
C ALA A 122 9.99 -2.71 21.73
N GLU A 123 9.20 -3.70 22.17
CA GLU A 123 9.56 -5.13 22.10
C GLU A 123 9.81 -5.58 20.67
N VAL A 124 8.90 -5.28 19.74
CA VAL A 124 9.06 -5.63 18.31
C VAL A 124 10.31 -4.96 17.74
N ARG A 125 10.50 -3.66 18.03
CA ARG A 125 11.69 -2.95 17.57
C ARG A 125 12.98 -3.58 18.10
N ALA A 126 12.99 -4.06 19.34
CA ALA A 126 14.17 -4.65 19.98
C ALA A 126 14.60 -5.99 19.35
N ILE A 127 13.67 -6.77 18.79
CA ILE A 127 13.97 -8.06 18.14
C ILE A 127 14.43 -7.91 16.68
N LEU A 128 14.32 -6.71 16.09
CA LEU A 128 14.83 -6.47 14.73
C LEU A 128 16.35 -6.57 14.71
N ALA A 129 16.89 -7.30 13.73
CA ALA A 129 18.28 -7.75 13.70
C ALA A 129 19.30 -6.62 13.48
N ASP A 130 18.93 -5.57 12.76
CA ASP A 130 19.85 -4.52 12.31
C ASP A 130 19.24 -3.12 12.39
N GLU A 131 20.10 -2.11 12.34
CA GLU A 131 19.68 -0.70 12.45
C GLU A 131 18.90 -0.21 11.23
N SER A 132 19.10 -0.79 10.04
CA SER A 132 18.31 -0.46 8.85
C SER A 132 16.86 -0.91 9.03
N SER A 133 16.65 -2.14 9.48
CA SER A 133 15.32 -2.67 9.82
C SER A 133 14.61 -1.85 10.89
N LYS A 134 15.34 -1.41 11.93
CA LYS A 134 14.78 -0.54 12.98
C LYS A 134 14.38 0.83 12.44
N LYS A 135 15.23 1.44 11.61
CA LYS A 135 14.90 2.72 10.95
C LYS A 135 13.68 2.59 10.04
N LEU A 136 13.60 1.51 9.25
CA LEU A 136 12.43 1.26 8.43
C LEU A 136 11.16 1.10 9.28
N PHE A 137 11.24 0.32 10.36
CA PHE A 137 10.12 0.14 11.28
C PHE A 137 9.65 1.47 11.88
N ASP A 138 10.57 2.29 12.40
CA ASP A 138 10.26 3.61 12.96
C ASP A 138 9.63 4.52 11.89
N SER A 139 10.16 4.52 10.68
CA SER A 139 9.65 5.35 9.57
C SER A 139 8.26 4.92 9.07
N LEU A 140 7.94 3.63 9.15
CA LEU A 140 6.60 3.14 8.82
C LEU A 140 5.56 3.58 9.85
N LEU A 141 5.92 3.57 11.14
CA LEU A 141 5.05 4.12 12.19
C LEU A 141 4.85 5.64 12.01
N GLU A 142 5.89 6.36 11.63
CA GLU A 142 5.79 7.78 11.29
C GLU A 142 4.88 8.01 10.08
N TYR A 143 5.04 7.21 9.04
CA TYR A 143 4.19 7.26 7.84
C TYR A 143 2.72 6.99 8.17
N ASP A 144 2.43 5.98 8.99
CA ASP A 144 1.05 5.65 9.37
C ASP A 144 0.34 6.83 10.07
N VAL A 145 1.08 7.61 10.86
CA VAL A 145 0.55 8.80 11.55
C VAL A 145 0.48 10.02 10.66
N THR A 146 1.51 10.25 9.84
CA THR A 146 1.65 11.48 9.05
C THR A 146 1.04 11.40 7.67
N ALA A 147 0.85 10.19 7.16
CA ALA A 147 0.49 9.90 5.77
C ALA A 147 1.41 10.59 4.74
N ASP A 148 2.65 10.87 5.14
CA ASP A 148 3.69 11.48 4.32
C ASP A 148 4.61 10.38 3.77
N ILE A 149 4.57 10.20 2.45
CA ILE A 149 5.38 9.16 1.78
C ILE A 149 6.88 9.39 1.91
N ASP A 150 7.31 10.64 2.08
CA ASP A 150 8.74 10.97 2.22
C ASP A 150 9.27 10.65 3.64
N ALA A 151 8.39 10.31 4.60
CA ALA A 151 8.78 9.78 5.91
C ALA A 151 9.33 8.34 5.81
N ILE A 152 8.97 7.58 4.76
CA ILE A 152 9.38 6.19 4.64
C ILE A 152 10.86 6.08 4.33
N TYR A 153 11.61 5.47 5.26
CA TYR A 153 13.01 5.13 5.02
C TYR A 153 13.11 4.01 3.98
N VAL A 154 13.86 4.23 2.93
CA VAL A 154 14.10 3.24 1.88
C VAL A 154 15.56 2.81 1.92
N ASP A 155 15.79 1.54 2.22
CA ASP A 155 17.08 0.89 2.03
C ASP A 155 16.94 -0.11 0.89
N SER A 156 17.64 0.15 -0.21
CA SER A 156 17.66 -0.74 -1.38
C SER A 156 18.67 -1.87 -1.23
N SER A 157 19.46 -1.89 -0.16
CA SER A 157 20.41 -2.95 0.11
C SER A 157 19.67 -4.20 0.58
N VAL A 158 19.76 -5.27 -0.18
CA VAL A 158 19.34 -6.60 0.26
C VAL A 158 20.55 -7.27 0.87
N PRO A 159 20.49 -7.73 2.14
CA PRO A 159 21.62 -8.41 2.77
C PRO A 159 22.11 -9.59 1.94
N ASP A 160 23.43 -9.74 1.81
CA ASP A 160 24.03 -10.91 1.19
C ASP A 160 23.52 -12.19 1.86
N GLY A 161 23.04 -13.14 1.05
CA GLY A 161 22.48 -14.40 1.55
C GLY A 161 20.98 -14.38 1.91
N TRP A 162 20.29 -13.25 1.80
CA TRP A 162 18.82 -13.18 1.97
C TRP A 162 18.10 -14.15 1.03
N TYR A 163 18.57 -14.25 -0.20
CA TYR A 163 18.11 -15.25 -1.15
C TYR A 163 18.97 -16.51 -1.01
N GLY A 164 18.51 -17.48 -0.23
CA GLY A 164 19.17 -18.77 -0.09
C GLY A 164 19.31 -19.49 -1.45
N ARG A 165 20.44 -20.16 -1.66
CA ARG A 165 20.74 -20.82 -2.95
C ARG A 165 20.40 -22.31 -2.95
N THR A 166 20.04 -22.88 -1.82
CA THR A 166 19.84 -24.33 -1.66
C THR A 166 18.48 -24.63 -1.05
N GLY A 167 17.85 -25.71 -1.49
CA GLY A 167 16.57 -26.16 -0.98
C GLY A 167 15.39 -25.79 -1.90
N ALA A 168 14.20 -25.94 -1.35
CA ALA A 168 12.96 -25.57 -2.05
C ALA A 168 12.53 -24.15 -1.65
N TYR A 169 11.99 -23.40 -2.61
CA TYR A 169 11.31 -22.15 -2.39
C TYR A 169 9.79 -22.38 -2.47
N ILE A 170 9.06 -21.88 -1.50
CA ILE A 170 7.60 -21.98 -1.45
C ILE A 170 7.03 -20.58 -1.51
N ASP A 171 6.16 -20.31 -2.48
CA ASP A 171 5.42 -19.08 -2.67
C ASP A 171 3.93 -19.34 -2.37
N ALA A 172 3.48 -18.91 -1.21
CA ALA A 172 2.11 -19.12 -0.74
C ALA A 172 1.25 -17.89 -1.03
N GLY A 173 0.50 -17.91 -2.11
CA GLY A 173 -0.21 -16.75 -2.68
C GLY A 173 0.61 -16.10 -3.78
N ALA A 174 1.02 -16.89 -4.75
CA ALA A 174 1.99 -16.54 -5.78
C ALA A 174 1.45 -15.57 -6.86
N TYR A 175 0.16 -15.24 -6.82
CA TYR A 175 -0.49 -14.33 -7.78
C TYR A 175 -0.18 -14.70 -9.23
N ASP A 176 0.62 -13.90 -9.93
CA ASP A 176 1.06 -14.17 -11.30
C ASP A 176 2.52 -14.69 -11.38
N GLY A 177 3.18 -14.91 -10.24
CA GLY A 177 4.52 -15.48 -10.12
C GLY A 177 5.66 -14.47 -10.16
N ASP A 178 5.38 -13.19 -9.97
CA ASP A 178 6.38 -12.12 -9.94
C ASP A 178 7.41 -12.32 -8.82
N THR A 179 6.98 -12.63 -7.61
CA THR A 179 7.84 -12.90 -6.44
C THR A 179 8.72 -14.13 -6.65
N ALA A 180 8.13 -15.23 -7.16
CA ALA A 180 8.89 -16.44 -7.47
C ALA A 180 9.95 -16.21 -8.55
N GLU A 181 9.62 -15.42 -9.57
CA GLU A 181 10.57 -15.03 -10.62
C GLU A 181 11.69 -14.15 -10.08
N GLU A 182 11.36 -13.15 -9.26
CA GLU A 182 12.36 -12.30 -8.61
C GLU A 182 13.32 -13.14 -7.76
N TYR A 183 12.79 -14.09 -6.97
CA TYR A 183 13.62 -15.01 -6.20
C TYR A 183 14.60 -15.77 -7.07
N ILE A 184 14.15 -16.35 -8.20
CA ILE A 184 15.02 -17.06 -9.13
C ILE A 184 16.13 -16.18 -9.67
N LEU A 185 15.78 -14.96 -10.09
CA LEU A 185 16.73 -14.02 -10.69
C LEU A 185 17.80 -13.57 -9.68
N ARG A 186 17.42 -13.39 -8.41
CA ARG A 186 18.33 -12.92 -7.35
C ARG A 186 19.14 -14.06 -6.73
N SER A 187 18.56 -15.25 -6.58
CA SER A 187 19.27 -16.41 -6.01
C SER A 187 20.28 -17.02 -6.97
N GLY A 188 20.13 -16.81 -8.27
CA GLY A 188 20.96 -17.36 -9.33
C GLY A 188 20.78 -18.85 -9.59
N ALA A 189 20.37 -19.62 -8.61
CA ALA A 189 19.96 -21.02 -8.73
C ALA A 189 19.22 -21.44 -7.45
N CYS A 190 18.06 -22.02 -7.59
CA CYS A 190 17.31 -22.62 -6.49
C CYS A 190 16.95 -24.07 -6.84
N GLY A 191 16.64 -24.87 -5.81
CA GLY A 191 16.08 -26.21 -5.96
C GLY A 191 14.67 -26.18 -6.55
N ALA A 192 13.76 -26.95 -6.00
CA ALA A 192 12.36 -26.93 -6.44
C ALA A 192 11.65 -25.63 -6.01
N ILE A 193 10.77 -25.14 -6.88
CA ILE A 193 9.89 -24.01 -6.58
C ILE A 193 8.46 -24.53 -6.56
N TYR A 194 7.73 -24.21 -5.50
CA TYR A 194 6.31 -24.52 -5.35
C TYR A 194 5.54 -23.22 -5.20
N ALA A 195 4.73 -22.88 -6.18
CA ALA A 195 3.96 -21.64 -6.22
C ALA A 195 2.46 -21.95 -6.14
N PHE A 196 1.82 -21.50 -5.06
CA PHE A 196 0.40 -21.74 -4.76
C PHE A 196 -0.42 -20.51 -5.05
N GLU A 197 -1.48 -20.64 -5.85
CA GLU A 197 -2.40 -19.54 -6.17
C GLU A 197 -3.83 -20.08 -6.31
N PRO A 198 -4.77 -19.65 -5.44
CA PRO A 198 -6.14 -20.16 -5.45
C PRO A 198 -7.00 -19.59 -6.58
N ASP A 199 -6.78 -18.34 -7.03
CA ASP A 199 -7.58 -17.76 -8.10
C ASP A 199 -7.21 -18.36 -9.45
N ALA A 200 -8.20 -18.92 -10.14
CA ALA A 200 -7.98 -19.62 -11.42
C ALA A 200 -7.47 -18.70 -12.54
N GLY A 201 -7.79 -17.40 -12.51
CA GLY A 201 -7.31 -16.43 -13.48
C GLY A 201 -5.84 -16.08 -13.26
N ASN A 202 -5.45 -15.84 -12.02
CA ASN A 202 -4.08 -15.57 -11.64
C ASN A 202 -3.20 -16.82 -11.79
N TYR A 203 -3.74 -18.01 -11.42
CA TYR A 203 -3.04 -19.29 -11.64
C TYR A 203 -2.65 -19.52 -13.10
N LYS A 204 -3.51 -19.15 -14.05
CA LYS A 204 -3.16 -19.23 -15.49
C LYS A 204 -1.99 -18.31 -15.86
N LYS A 205 -1.93 -17.11 -15.29
CA LYS A 205 -0.82 -16.17 -15.50
C LYS A 205 0.46 -16.70 -14.86
N LEU A 206 0.36 -17.21 -13.62
CA LEU A 206 1.44 -17.88 -12.90
C LEU A 206 2.04 -19.01 -13.73
N CYS A 207 1.22 -19.94 -14.22
CA CYS A 207 1.69 -21.05 -15.07
C CYS A 207 2.37 -20.56 -16.35
N ALA A 208 1.83 -19.52 -16.97
CA ALA A 208 2.43 -18.95 -18.17
C ALA A 208 3.82 -18.35 -17.90
N ARG A 209 3.97 -17.61 -16.79
CA ARG A 209 5.25 -17.01 -16.37
C ARG A 209 6.27 -18.07 -15.97
N MET A 210 5.85 -19.06 -15.19
CA MET A 210 6.73 -20.11 -14.65
C MET A 210 7.13 -21.18 -15.67
N ARG A 211 6.51 -21.25 -16.84
CA ARG A 211 6.81 -22.28 -17.89
C ARG A 211 8.27 -22.38 -18.27
N LYS A 212 9.00 -21.26 -18.21
CA LYS A 212 10.44 -21.18 -18.56
C LYS A 212 11.37 -21.78 -17.49
N TYR A 213 10.82 -22.10 -16.30
CA TYR A 213 11.57 -22.64 -15.17
C TYR A 213 11.17 -24.10 -14.93
N PRO A 214 11.98 -25.08 -15.37
CA PRO A 214 11.61 -26.51 -15.33
C PRO A 214 11.51 -27.09 -13.90
N ASN A 215 12.10 -26.42 -12.92
CA ASN A 215 12.03 -26.76 -11.50
C ASN A 215 10.85 -26.11 -10.76
N ALA A 216 10.01 -25.32 -11.45
CA ALA A 216 8.84 -24.70 -10.86
C ALA A 216 7.60 -25.60 -11.00
N ARG A 217 6.83 -25.67 -9.92
CA ARG A 217 5.55 -26.38 -9.84
C ARG A 217 4.48 -25.37 -9.36
N CYS A 218 3.51 -25.12 -10.22
CA CYS A 218 2.35 -24.29 -9.88
C CYS A 218 1.23 -25.18 -9.36
N VAL A 219 0.58 -24.75 -8.28
CA VAL A 219 -0.53 -25.47 -7.64
C VAL A 219 -1.72 -24.53 -7.51
N ASN A 220 -2.87 -24.91 -8.07
CA ASN A 220 -4.09 -24.10 -7.95
C ASN A 220 -4.80 -24.43 -6.63
N ALA A 221 -4.27 -23.91 -5.53
CA ALA A 221 -4.79 -24.08 -4.18
C ALA A 221 -4.33 -22.94 -3.28
N ALA A 222 -5.08 -22.67 -2.23
CA ALA A 222 -4.64 -21.84 -1.12
C ALA A 222 -3.80 -22.66 -0.14
N CYS A 223 -2.86 -22.02 0.54
CA CYS A 223 -2.20 -22.57 1.70
C CYS A 223 -3.00 -22.23 2.96
N GLY A 224 -3.24 -23.21 3.83
CA GLY A 224 -3.99 -23.07 5.08
C GLY A 224 -3.55 -24.10 6.12
N ASP A 225 -4.11 -23.96 7.31
CA ASP A 225 -3.84 -24.83 8.46
C ASP A 225 -4.77 -26.07 8.53
N VAL A 226 -5.79 -26.08 7.68
CA VAL A 226 -6.75 -27.20 7.56
C VAL A 226 -7.02 -27.51 6.10
N ASP A 227 -7.32 -28.78 5.83
CA ASP A 227 -7.77 -29.19 4.50
C ASP A 227 -9.16 -28.58 4.22
N GLY A 228 -9.25 -27.80 3.17
CA GLY A 228 -10.47 -27.09 2.75
C GLY A 228 -10.71 -27.21 1.25
N LYS A 229 -11.93 -26.84 0.84
CA LYS A 229 -12.32 -26.71 -0.56
C LYS A 229 -12.28 -25.25 -0.98
#